data_c531400409081d6baba7d63466372b07
#
_entry.id   c531400409081d6baba7d63466372b07
#
_cell.length_a   1.000
_cell.length_b   1.000
_cell.length_c   1.000
_cell.angle_alpha   90.00
_cell.angle_beta   90.00
_cell.angle_gamma   90.00
#
_symmetry.space_group_name_H-M   'P 1'
#
loop_
_entity.id
_entity.type
_entity.pdbx_description
1 polymer ?
#
loop_
_entity_poly.entity_id
_entity_poly.type
_entity_poly.pdbx_seq_one_letter_code
_entity_poly.pdbx_strand_id
1 'polypeptide(L)'
;LIVSDVMMPEMDGFSLCKAVKADINLSHIPIVFITAKNDLESKIKGLQLGAEAYIEKPFSVKFFRQLIRSLLDNRRRERESFSKKPFFNMDNMHMTKADEEFMNKVIKIIEDNVGEDNFNVECMADILCMSHSSLLRKIKSVFNMSPVELIRLIKLKKAAELIQEGKHLIGDICYMVGISSPSYFSKLFFKQFGISPKDFEKQCREKQGNG
;
A
#
# COMPACT_ATOMS: atom_id res chain seq x y z
N LEU A 1 -2.58 15.81 0.69
CA LEU A 1 -3.40 16.07 1.89
C LEU A 1 -4.34 17.24 1.61
N ILE A 2 -5.60 17.12 1.99
CA ILE A 2 -6.63 18.16 1.93
C ILE A 2 -6.92 18.61 3.36
N VAL A 3 -6.99 19.92 3.56
CA VAL A 3 -7.46 20.52 4.81
C VAL A 3 -8.71 21.33 4.46
N SER A 4 -9.83 20.99 5.07
CA SER A 4 -11.12 21.58 4.74
C SER A 4 -11.88 22.02 5.99
N ASP A 5 -12.61 23.14 5.89
CA ASP A 5 -13.66 23.41 6.86
C ASP A 5 -14.85 22.46 6.62
N VAL A 6 -15.62 22.20 7.65
CA VAL A 6 -16.87 21.46 7.53
C VAL A 6 -17.97 22.37 6.95
N MET A 7 -18.01 23.60 7.42
CA MET A 7 -19.03 24.56 6.97
C MET A 7 -18.47 25.44 5.86
N MET A 8 -18.81 25.11 4.62
CA MET A 8 -18.44 25.91 3.45
C MET A 8 -19.67 26.20 2.60
N PRO A 9 -19.69 27.35 1.86
CA PRO A 9 -20.72 27.63 0.86
C PRO A 9 -20.75 26.57 -0.24
N GLU A 10 -21.89 26.35 -0.87
CA GLU A 10 -22.15 25.46 -2.00
C GLU A 10 -21.96 23.96 -1.69
N MET A 11 -20.77 23.54 -1.24
CA MET A 11 -20.47 22.16 -0.88
C MET A 11 -19.83 22.11 0.51
N ASP A 12 -20.45 21.43 1.46
CA ASP A 12 -19.89 21.25 2.78
C ASP A 12 -18.70 20.27 2.78
N GLY A 13 -17.87 20.33 3.83
CA GLY A 13 -16.68 19.50 3.94
C GLY A 13 -16.97 18.00 3.96
N PHE A 14 -18.12 17.58 4.47
CA PHE A 14 -18.52 16.16 4.49
C PHE A 14 -18.87 15.68 3.08
N SER A 15 -19.57 16.48 2.30
CA SER A 15 -19.87 16.19 0.90
C SER A 15 -18.58 16.13 0.05
N LEU A 16 -17.65 17.06 0.28
CA LEU A 16 -16.32 17.03 -0.33
C LEU A 16 -15.58 15.74 0.04
N CYS A 17 -15.54 15.39 1.32
CA CYS A 17 -14.88 14.15 1.77
C CYS A 17 -15.48 12.94 1.09
N LYS A 18 -16.80 12.81 1.08
CA LYS A 18 -17.52 11.72 0.42
C LYS A 18 -17.16 11.63 -1.07
N ALA A 19 -17.15 12.75 -1.78
CA ALA A 19 -16.79 12.79 -3.20
C ALA A 19 -15.33 12.37 -3.44
N VAL A 20 -14.38 12.90 -2.65
CA VAL A 20 -12.95 12.54 -2.76
C VAL A 20 -12.73 11.07 -2.44
N LYS A 21 -13.36 10.54 -1.39
CA LYS A 21 -13.18 9.14 -0.97
C LYS A 21 -13.88 8.14 -1.91
N ALA A 22 -14.90 8.56 -2.65
CA ALA A 22 -15.56 7.75 -3.68
C ALA A 22 -14.80 7.72 -5.01
N ASP A 23 -13.95 8.70 -5.31
CA ASP A 23 -13.16 8.73 -6.55
C ASP A 23 -11.91 7.87 -6.40
N ILE A 24 -11.78 6.84 -7.26
CA ILE A 24 -10.64 5.92 -7.23
C ILE A 24 -9.28 6.61 -7.39
N ASN A 25 -9.22 7.76 -8.05
CA ASN A 25 -7.97 8.50 -8.23
C ASN A 25 -7.64 9.43 -7.06
N LEU A 26 -8.61 9.75 -6.19
CA LEU A 26 -8.48 10.73 -5.11
C LEU A 26 -8.63 10.11 -3.72
N SER A 27 -9.22 8.90 -3.60
CA SER A 27 -9.52 8.21 -2.33
C SER A 27 -8.32 8.11 -1.38
N HIS A 28 -7.11 7.98 -1.93
CA HIS A 28 -5.86 7.92 -1.17
C HIS A 28 -5.45 9.24 -0.51
N ILE A 29 -6.07 10.38 -0.87
CA ILE A 29 -5.69 11.69 -0.34
C ILE A 29 -6.23 11.83 1.09
N PRO A 30 -5.36 12.08 2.09
CA PRO A 30 -5.79 12.32 3.46
C PRO A 30 -6.59 13.60 3.55
N ILE A 31 -7.67 13.57 4.36
CA ILE A 31 -8.52 14.72 4.63
C ILE A 31 -8.50 15.02 6.12
N VAL A 32 -8.24 16.25 6.47
CA VAL A 32 -8.28 16.78 7.83
C VAL A 32 -9.32 17.90 7.88
N PHE A 33 -10.30 17.76 8.75
CA PHE A 33 -11.29 18.82 8.99
C PHE A 33 -10.77 19.81 10.00
N ILE A 34 -10.99 21.10 9.70
CA ILE A 34 -10.78 22.22 10.63
C ILE A 34 -12.10 22.98 10.73
N THR A 35 -12.72 23.03 11.92
CA THR A 35 -14.05 23.61 12.04
C THR A 35 -14.33 24.20 13.41
N ALA A 36 -15.21 25.18 13.48
CA ALA A 36 -15.77 25.70 14.72
C ALA A 36 -16.88 24.80 15.30
N LYS A 37 -17.37 23.83 14.53
CA LYS A 37 -18.46 22.94 14.95
C LYS A 37 -17.91 21.88 15.91
N ASN A 38 -18.34 21.95 17.16
CA ASN A 38 -17.83 21.12 18.26
C ASN A 38 -18.91 20.16 18.79
N ASP A 39 -19.54 19.42 17.89
CA ASP A 39 -20.41 18.33 18.32
C ASP A 39 -19.78 16.96 18.04
N LEU A 40 -20.01 16.04 18.96
CA LEU A 40 -19.47 14.68 18.86
C LEU A 40 -19.97 13.95 17.62
N GLU A 41 -21.22 14.18 17.24
CA GLU A 41 -21.83 13.55 16.04
C GLU A 41 -21.13 13.95 14.76
N SER A 42 -20.79 15.24 14.60
CA SER A 42 -20.02 15.72 13.45
C SER A 42 -18.61 15.12 13.39
N LYS A 43 -17.95 14.96 14.55
CA LYS A 43 -16.63 14.30 14.62
C LYS A 43 -16.74 12.83 14.21
N ILE A 44 -17.70 12.10 14.73
CA ILE A 44 -17.95 10.69 14.37
C ILE A 44 -18.27 10.57 12.89
N LYS A 45 -19.18 11.41 12.38
CA LYS A 45 -19.55 11.43 10.96
C LYS A 45 -18.35 11.68 10.05
N GLY A 46 -17.49 12.64 10.40
CA GLY A 46 -16.26 12.91 9.65
C GLY A 46 -15.33 11.70 9.56
N LEU A 47 -15.10 11.02 10.69
CA LEU A 47 -14.27 9.81 10.74
C LEU A 47 -14.91 8.64 9.96
N GLN A 48 -16.22 8.45 10.07
CA GLN A 48 -16.96 7.43 9.30
C GLN A 48 -16.89 7.67 7.78
N LEU A 49 -16.79 8.91 7.33
CA LEU A 49 -16.59 9.27 5.94
C LEU A 49 -15.14 9.07 5.47
N GLY A 50 -14.23 8.67 6.36
CA GLY A 50 -12.84 8.40 6.04
C GLY A 50 -11.90 9.61 6.17
N ALA A 51 -12.28 10.64 6.93
CA ALA A 51 -11.33 11.68 7.31
C ALA A 51 -10.31 11.14 8.33
N GLU A 52 -9.07 11.58 8.22
CA GLU A 52 -7.97 11.13 9.09
C GLU A 52 -7.89 11.88 10.40
N ALA A 53 -8.38 13.11 10.44
CA ALA A 53 -8.41 13.90 11.67
C ALA A 53 -9.48 15.00 11.61
N TYR A 54 -9.83 15.46 12.81
CA TYR A 54 -10.77 16.54 13.04
C TYR A 54 -10.15 17.52 14.05
N ILE A 55 -10.03 18.79 13.67
CA ILE A 55 -9.39 19.84 14.46
C ILE A 55 -10.40 20.95 14.74
N GLU A 56 -10.54 21.25 15.99
CA GLU A 56 -11.47 22.30 16.47
C GLU A 56 -10.78 23.68 16.49
N LYS A 57 -11.48 24.71 16.04
CA LYS A 57 -11.07 26.10 16.16
C LYS A 57 -11.52 26.65 17.53
N PRO A 58 -10.67 27.43 18.25
CA PRO A 58 -9.29 27.83 17.89
C PRO A 58 -8.25 26.73 18.17
N PHE A 59 -7.25 26.57 17.33
CA PHE A 59 -6.17 25.58 17.49
C PHE A 59 -4.78 26.23 17.44
N SER A 60 -3.80 25.56 18.08
CA SER A 60 -2.41 25.95 18.03
C SER A 60 -1.79 25.57 16.68
N VAL A 61 -1.11 26.53 16.02
CA VAL A 61 -0.35 26.27 14.78
C VAL A 61 0.71 25.18 15.01
N LYS A 62 1.32 25.12 16.20
CA LYS A 62 2.30 24.09 16.56
C LYS A 62 1.64 22.70 16.60
N PHE A 63 0.46 22.59 17.22
CA PHE A 63 -0.32 21.35 17.25
C PHE A 63 -0.71 20.90 15.85
N PHE A 64 -1.25 21.83 15.04
CA PHE A 64 -1.65 21.54 13.66
C PHE A 64 -0.48 21.00 12.83
N ARG A 65 0.68 21.68 12.85
CA ARG A 65 1.88 21.21 12.13
C ARG A 65 2.33 19.82 12.58
N GLN A 66 2.31 19.56 13.89
CA GLN A 66 2.72 18.27 14.43
C GLN A 66 1.76 17.15 14.00
N LEU A 67 0.46 17.41 14.01
CA LEU A 67 -0.55 16.44 13.56
C LEU A 67 -0.36 16.08 12.07
N ILE A 68 -0.25 17.10 11.20
CA ILE A 68 -0.01 16.87 9.76
C ILE A 68 1.28 16.07 9.53
N ARG A 69 2.36 16.44 10.22
CA ARG A 69 3.63 15.71 10.11
C ARG A 69 3.47 14.25 10.55
N SER A 70 2.82 13.99 11.68
CA SER A 70 2.57 12.65 12.20
C SER A 70 1.77 11.80 11.21
N LEU A 71 0.69 12.34 10.64
CA LEU A 71 -0.12 11.64 9.63
C LEU A 71 0.69 11.24 8.38
N LEU A 72 1.49 12.17 7.86
CA LEU A 72 2.33 11.91 6.69
C LEU A 72 3.47 10.92 6.98
N ASP A 73 4.11 11.04 8.15
CA ASP A 73 5.19 10.14 8.57
C ASP A 73 4.68 8.71 8.83
N ASN A 74 3.50 8.55 9.43
CA ASN A 74 2.89 7.24 9.64
C ASN A 74 2.63 6.54 8.30
N ARG A 75 2.00 7.22 7.35
CA ARG A 75 1.78 6.67 6.00
C ARG A 75 3.09 6.29 5.30
N ARG A 76 4.13 7.10 5.46
CA ARG A 76 5.44 6.78 4.91
C ARG A 76 6.00 5.50 5.52
N ARG A 77 5.94 5.35 6.85
CA ARG A 77 6.44 4.15 7.56
C ARG A 77 5.67 2.88 7.17
N GLU A 78 4.36 2.97 7.00
CA GLU A 78 3.53 1.85 6.54
C GLU A 78 3.95 1.38 5.14
N ARG A 79 4.12 2.31 4.19
CA ARG A 79 4.59 2.00 2.83
C ARG A 79 6.00 1.40 2.82
N GLU A 80 6.91 1.94 3.63
CA GLU A 80 8.26 1.39 3.79
C GLU A 80 8.24 -0.01 4.40
N SER A 81 7.39 -0.25 5.39
CA SER A 81 7.20 -1.58 5.98
C SER A 81 6.65 -2.57 4.98
N PHE A 82 5.65 -2.20 4.19
CA PHE A 82 5.13 -3.03 3.11
C PHE A 82 6.21 -3.40 2.10
N SER A 83 7.04 -2.44 1.71
CA SER A 83 8.12 -2.67 0.76
C SER A 83 9.21 -3.57 1.35
N LYS A 84 9.72 -3.27 2.54
CA LYS A 84 10.95 -3.89 3.08
C LYS A 84 10.75 -5.26 3.72
N LYS A 85 9.55 -5.57 4.22
CA LYS A 85 9.29 -6.85 4.90
C LYS A 85 8.83 -7.91 3.91
N PRO A 86 9.45 -9.13 3.91
CA PRO A 86 8.98 -10.24 3.09
C PRO A 86 7.51 -10.59 3.39
N PHE A 87 7.19 -10.69 4.68
CA PHE A 87 5.83 -10.92 5.17
C PHE A 87 5.28 -9.62 5.77
N PHE A 88 4.25 -9.09 5.17
CA PHE A 88 3.57 -7.89 5.65
C PHE A 88 2.07 -8.07 5.44
N ASN A 89 1.31 -8.01 6.54
CA ASN A 89 -0.15 -8.00 6.45
C ASN A 89 -0.62 -6.58 6.10
N MET A 90 -1.44 -6.49 5.05
CA MET A 90 -2.00 -5.22 4.58
C MET A 90 -3.02 -4.61 5.54
N ASP A 91 -3.64 -5.41 6.42
CA ASP A 91 -4.58 -4.93 7.45
C ASP A 91 -3.96 -3.87 8.38
N ASN A 92 -2.63 -3.78 8.41
CA ASN A 92 -1.89 -2.78 9.18
C ASN A 92 -1.66 -1.44 8.46
N MET A 93 -2.21 -1.27 7.24
CA MET A 93 -2.09 0.00 6.51
C MET A 93 -3.34 0.86 6.68
N HIS A 94 -3.15 2.11 7.08
CA HIS A 94 -4.23 3.09 7.14
C HIS A 94 -4.60 3.56 5.72
N MET A 95 -5.59 2.90 5.13
CA MET A 95 -6.11 3.24 3.81
C MET A 95 -7.64 3.23 3.80
N THR A 96 -8.22 3.83 2.77
CA THR A 96 -9.65 3.76 2.59
C THR A 96 -10.06 2.37 2.16
N LYS A 97 -11.30 1.96 2.45
CA LYS A 97 -11.83 0.67 2.00
C LYS A 97 -11.71 0.49 0.48
N ALA A 98 -11.95 1.55 -0.29
CA ALA A 98 -11.80 1.53 -1.74
C ALA A 98 -10.34 1.31 -2.19
N ASP A 99 -9.35 1.89 -1.47
CA ASP A 99 -7.94 1.66 -1.76
C ASP A 99 -7.53 0.24 -1.39
N GLU A 100 -8.03 -0.28 -0.26
CA GLU A 100 -7.79 -1.65 0.19
C GLU A 100 -8.34 -2.68 -0.81
N GLU A 101 -9.59 -2.53 -1.24
CA GLU A 101 -10.21 -3.39 -2.26
C GLU A 101 -9.44 -3.35 -3.59
N PHE A 102 -9.05 -2.15 -4.03
CA PHE A 102 -8.23 -1.99 -5.24
C PHE A 102 -6.89 -2.71 -5.10
N MET A 103 -6.26 -2.58 -3.95
CA MET A 103 -4.95 -3.16 -3.66
C MET A 103 -4.99 -4.67 -3.61
N ASN A 104 -5.95 -5.23 -2.89
CA ASN A 104 -6.17 -6.67 -2.82
C ASN A 104 -6.39 -7.24 -4.22
N LYS A 105 -7.17 -6.55 -5.07
CA LYS A 105 -7.38 -6.94 -6.46
C LYS A 105 -6.08 -6.91 -7.28
N VAL A 106 -5.28 -5.84 -7.15
CA VAL A 106 -3.99 -5.72 -7.85
C VAL A 106 -3.02 -6.81 -7.44
N ILE A 107 -2.87 -7.05 -6.13
CA ILE A 107 -1.96 -8.08 -5.61
C ILE A 107 -2.40 -9.45 -6.11
N LYS A 108 -3.67 -9.77 -6.01
CA LYS A 108 -4.21 -11.04 -6.50
C LYS A 108 -3.94 -11.25 -7.99
N ILE A 109 -4.17 -10.23 -8.82
CA ILE A 109 -3.85 -10.31 -10.26
C ILE A 109 -2.37 -10.62 -10.49
N ILE A 110 -1.46 -10.01 -9.74
CA ILE A 110 -0.02 -10.26 -9.87
C ILE A 110 0.31 -11.68 -9.39
N GLU A 111 -0.27 -12.15 -8.29
CA GLU A 111 -0.05 -13.49 -7.75
C GLU A 111 -0.58 -14.58 -8.68
N ASP A 112 -1.76 -14.39 -9.25
CA ASP A 112 -2.37 -15.32 -10.22
C ASP A 112 -1.54 -15.45 -11.51
N ASN A 113 -0.68 -14.44 -11.81
CA ASN A 113 0.19 -14.40 -12.99
C ASN A 113 1.69 -14.38 -12.64
N VAL A 114 2.06 -14.82 -11.44
CA VAL A 114 3.42 -14.66 -10.92
C VAL A 114 4.48 -15.38 -11.75
N GLY A 115 4.16 -16.54 -12.31
CA GLY A 115 5.05 -17.35 -13.16
C GLY A 115 5.03 -16.97 -14.64
N GLU A 116 4.13 -16.11 -15.06
CA GLU A 116 3.97 -15.73 -16.46
C GLU A 116 5.05 -14.73 -16.89
N ASP A 117 5.88 -15.13 -17.85
CA ASP A 117 6.99 -14.29 -18.37
C ASP A 117 6.49 -13.04 -19.08
N ASN A 118 5.32 -13.11 -19.72
CA ASN A 118 4.74 -12.01 -20.50
C ASN A 118 3.83 -11.09 -19.65
N PHE A 119 3.60 -11.39 -18.38
CA PHE A 119 2.78 -10.53 -17.53
C PHE A 119 3.48 -9.21 -17.26
N ASN A 120 2.87 -8.13 -17.70
CA ASN A 120 3.41 -6.78 -17.62
C ASN A 120 2.34 -5.76 -17.18
N VAL A 121 2.70 -4.48 -17.20
CA VAL A 121 1.81 -3.39 -16.74
C VAL A 121 0.62 -3.21 -17.65
N GLU A 122 0.79 -3.42 -18.96
CA GLU A 122 -0.29 -3.36 -19.94
C GLU A 122 -1.34 -4.45 -19.66
N CYS A 123 -0.91 -5.70 -19.49
CA CYS A 123 -1.81 -6.81 -19.13
C CYS A 123 -2.57 -6.51 -17.82
N MET A 124 -1.88 -5.97 -16.82
CA MET A 124 -2.51 -5.61 -15.56
C MET A 124 -3.55 -4.48 -15.73
N ALA A 125 -3.26 -3.49 -16.56
CA ALA A 125 -4.17 -2.38 -16.85
C ALA A 125 -5.44 -2.89 -17.57
N ASP A 126 -5.29 -3.77 -18.53
CA ASP A 126 -6.39 -4.39 -19.29
C ASP A 126 -7.31 -5.20 -18.35
N ILE A 127 -6.74 -6.06 -17.50
CA ILE A 127 -7.51 -6.85 -16.52
C ILE A 127 -8.29 -5.95 -15.55
N LEU A 128 -7.70 -4.80 -15.17
CA LEU A 128 -8.33 -3.84 -14.27
C LEU A 128 -9.29 -2.89 -14.99
N CYS A 129 -9.41 -2.98 -16.33
CA CYS A 129 -10.18 -2.05 -17.16
C CYS A 129 -9.78 -0.58 -16.91
N MET A 130 -8.47 -0.33 -16.74
CA MET A 130 -7.92 1.00 -16.48
C MET A 130 -6.98 1.43 -17.60
N SER A 131 -6.90 2.74 -17.87
CA SER A 131 -5.83 3.24 -18.71
C SER A 131 -4.48 3.10 -18.00
N HIS A 132 -3.40 2.87 -18.75
CA HIS A 132 -2.04 2.77 -18.23
C HIS A 132 -1.68 3.96 -17.31
N SER A 133 -2.04 5.18 -17.73
CA SER A 133 -1.77 6.40 -16.94
C SER A 133 -2.56 6.48 -15.64
N SER A 134 -3.81 5.99 -15.62
CA SER A 134 -4.63 5.93 -14.42
C SER A 134 -4.10 4.89 -13.44
N LEU A 135 -3.73 3.71 -13.93
CA LEU A 135 -3.11 2.65 -13.13
C LEU A 135 -1.79 3.11 -12.51
N LEU A 136 -0.91 3.73 -13.30
CA LEU A 136 0.38 4.26 -12.83
C LEU A 136 0.18 5.29 -11.72
N ARG A 137 -0.73 6.25 -11.90
CA ARG A 137 -1.04 7.27 -10.88
C ARG A 137 -1.59 6.63 -9.61
N LYS A 138 -2.54 5.69 -9.74
CA LYS A 138 -3.17 5.03 -8.58
C LYS A 138 -2.17 4.21 -7.79
N ILE A 139 -1.39 3.35 -8.42
CA ILE A 139 -0.35 2.54 -7.74
C ILE A 139 0.68 3.45 -7.08
N LYS A 140 1.16 4.48 -7.78
CA LYS A 140 2.12 5.42 -7.22
C LYS A 140 1.55 6.17 -6.02
N SER A 141 0.27 6.53 -6.05
CA SER A 141 -0.39 7.25 -4.96
C SER A 141 -0.57 6.40 -3.71
N VAL A 142 -0.86 5.12 -3.86
CA VAL A 142 -1.08 4.21 -2.74
C VAL A 142 0.24 3.68 -2.18
N PHE A 143 1.16 3.18 -3.03
CA PHE A 143 2.40 2.52 -2.60
C PHE A 143 3.66 3.37 -2.69
N ASN A 144 3.61 4.51 -3.36
CA ASN A 144 4.79 5.35 -3.66
C ASN A 144 5.84 4.61 -4.50
N MET A 145 5.43 3.69 -5.34
CA MET A 145 6.27 2.95 -6.29
C MET A 145 5.60 2.84 -7.65
N SER A 146 6.36 2.50 -8.68
CA SER A 146 5.82 2.25 -10.01
C SER A 146 5.13 0.88 -10.10
N PRO A 147 4.23 0.64 -11.07
CA PRO A 147 3.63 -0.68 -11.28
C PRO A 147 4.65 -1.79 -11.52
N VAL A 148 5.73 -1.51 -12.26
CA VAL A 148 6.82 -2.47 -12.50
C VAL A 148 7.52 -2.86 -11.19
N GLU A 149 7.77 -1.87 -10.32
CA GLU A 149 8.36 -2.13 -8.99
C GLU A 149 7.41 -2.94 -8.12
N LEU A 150 6.10 -2.69 -8.20
CA LEU A 150 5.10 -3.45 -7.46
C LEU A 150 5.03 -4.91 -7.92
N ILE A 151 4.96 -5.17 -9.23
CA ILE A 151 4.99 -6.52 -9.79
C ILE A 151 6.23 -7.27 -9.28
N ARG A 152 7.41 -6.65 -9.39
CA ARG A 152 8.66 -7.24 -8.91
C ARG A 152 8.64 -7.51 -7.41
N LEU A 153 8.13 -6.58 -6.62
CA LEU A 153 8.00 -6.74 -5.16
C LEU A 153 7.11 -7.93 -4.80
N ILE A 154 5.94 -8.06 -5.43
CA ILE A 154 5.02 -9.18 -5.17
C ILE A 154 5.65 -10.52 -5.59
N LYS A 155 6.32 -10.58 -6.75
CA LYS A 155 7.09 -11.76 -7.17
C LYS A 155 8.14 -12.18 -6.12
N LEU A 156 8.87 -11.22 -5.55
CA LEU A 156 9.87 -11.49 -4.52
C LEU A 156 9.25 -11.88 -3.16
N LYS A 157 8.09 -11.32 -2.80
CA LYS A 157 7.33 -11.74 -1.62
C LYS A 157 6.84 -13.18 -1.77
N LYS A 158 6.29 -13.53 -2.93
CA LYS A 158 5.88 -14.91 -3.24
C LYS A 158 7.06 -15.88 -3.17
N ALA A 159 8.22 -15.47 -3.68
CA ALA A 159 9.44 -16.27 -3.51
C ALA A 159 9.81 -16.47 -2.04
N ALA A 160 9.69 -15.44 -1.19
CA ALA A 160 9.96 -15.57 0.24
C ALA A 160 8.98 -16.55 0.93
N GLU A 161 7.70 -16.57 0.54
CA GLU A 161 6.72 -17.54 1.02
C GLU A 161 7.13 -18.98 0.63
N LEU A 162 7.46 -19.19 -0.65
CA LEU A 162 7.90 -20.51 -1.14
C LEU A 162 9.19 -20.98 -0.47
N ILE A 163 10.14 -20.08 -0.18
CA ILE A 163 11.34 -20.38 0.59
C ILE A 163 10.98 -20.79 2.03
N GLN A 164 10.05 -20.10 2.66
CA GLN A 164 9.61 -20.41 4.02
C GLN A 164 8.88 -21.77 4.09
N GLU A 165 8.12 -22.14 3.06
CA GLU A 165 7.51 -23.47 2.96
C GLU A 165 8.54 -24.60 2.91
N GLY A 166 9.73 -24.34 2.38
CA GLY A 166 10.85 -25.30 2.34
C GLY A 166 10.65 -26.49 1.41
N LYS A 167 9.67 -26.43 0.50
CA LYS A 167 9.31 -27.55 -0.40
C LYS A 167 10.07 -27.57 -1.72
N HIS A 168 10.70 -26.44 -2.09
CA HIS A 168 11.32 -26.23 -3.38
C HIS A 168 12.77 -25.76 -3.24
N LEU A 169 13.61 -26.05 -4.22
CA LEU A 169 14.95 -25.50 -4.29
C LEU A 169 14.89 -24.01 -4.68
N ILE A 170 15.80 -23.21 -4.15
CA ILE A 170 15.85 -21.74 -4.46
C ILE A 170 15.95 -21.49 -5.99
N GLY A 171 16.65 -22.38 -6.71
CA GLY A 171 16.71 -22.30 -8.18
C GLY A 171 15.36 -22.47 -8.85
N ASP A 172 14.55 -23.43 -8.39
CA ASP A 172 13.21 -23.69 -8.93
C ASP A 172 12.25 -22.54 -8.57
N ILE A 173 12.34 -22.05 -7.33
CA ILE A 173 11.54 -20.89 -6.88
C ILE A 173 11.76 -19.67 -7.78
N CYS A 174 13.02 -19.45 -8.22
CA CYS A 174 13.35 -18.38 -9.14
C CYS A 174 12.49 -18.44 -10.42
N TYR A 175 12.40 -19.62 -11.03
CA TYR A 175 11.58 -19.84 -12.23
C TYR A 175 10.08 -19.79 -11.93
N MET A 176 9.64 -20.35 -10.79
CA MET A 176 8.23 -20.33 -10.37
C MET A 176 7.69 -18.91 -10.21
N VAL A 177 8.54 -17.96 -9.87
CA VAL A 177 8.11 -16.54 -9.76
C VAL A 177 8.41 -15.73 -11.05
N GLY A 178 8.68 -16.41 -12.18
CA GLY A 178 8.91 -15.78 -13.47
C GLY A 178 10.15 -14.88 -13.49
N ILE A 179 11.27 -15.36 -12.89
CA ILE A 179 12.57 -14.72 -12.98
C ILE A 179 13.55 -15.74 -13.55
N SER A 180 13.95 -15.57 -14.80
CA SER A 180 14.70 -16.55 -15.58
C SER A 180 16.17 -16.72 -15.18
N SER A 181 16.74 -15.84 -14.33
CA SER A 181 18.15 -15.88 -13.93
C SER A 181 18.31 -15.98 -12.41
N PRO A 182 18.81 -17.12 -11.86
CA PRO A 182 19.07 -17.27 -10.43
C PRO A 182 20.03 -16.23 -9.85
N SER A 183 21.03 -15.82 -10.61
CA SER A 183 21.98 -14.78 -10.19
C SER A 183 21.30 -13.41 -10.07
N TYR A 184 20.42 -13.08 -11.02
CA TYR A 184 19.65 -11.85 -11.00
C TYR A 184 18.60 -11.87 -9.87
N PHE A 185 17.92 -13.02 -9.69
CA PHE A 185 16.99 -13.23 -8.59
C PHE A 185 17.66 -12.98 -7.23
N SER A 186 18.83 -13.59 -6.99
CA SER A 186 19.56 -13.43 -5.71
C SER A 186 19.93 -11.99 -5.44
N LYS A 187 20.36 -11.24 -6.46
CA LYS A 187 20.65 -9.81 -6.35
C LYS A 187 19.41 -8.98 -6.05
N LEU A 188 18.29 -9.27 -6.71
CA LEU A 188 17.02 -8.57 -6.48
C LEU A 188 16.50 -8.84 -5.07
N PHE A 189 16.51 -10.09 -4.64
CA PHE A 189 16.05 -10.52 -3.31
C PHE A 189 16.87 -9.84 -2.21
N PHE A 190 18.21 -9.87 -2.34
CA PHE A 190 19.10 -9.18 -1.41
C PHE A 190 18.87 -7.66 -1.39
N LYS A 191 18.75 -7.03 -2.56
CA LYS A 191 18.46 -5.60 -2.66
C LYS A 191 17.15 -5.22 -1.97
N GLN A 192 16.13 -6.10 -2.07
CA GLN A 192 14.80 -5.84 -1.54
C GLN A 192 14.72 -6.07 -0.03
N PHE A 193 15.27 -7.17 0.47
CA PHE A 193 15.07 -7.61 1.85
C PHE A 193 16.33 -7.51 2.73
N GLY A 194 17.47 -7.16 2.15
CA GLY A 194 18.75 -7.04 2.88
C GLY A 194 19.39 -8.36 3.28
N ILE A 195 18.86 -9.48 2.80
CA ILE A 195 19.35 -10.85 3.11
C ILE A 195 19.35 -11.69 1.84
N SER A 196 20.32 -12.60 1.69
CA SER A 196 20.33 -13.52 0.54
C SER A 196 19.22 -14.58 0.65
N PRO A 197 18.71 -15.13 -0.48
CA PRO A 197 17.73 -16.22 -0.43
C PRO A 197 18.18 -17.42 0.42
N LYS A 198 19.45 -17.78 0.36
CA LYS A 198 20.04 -18.90 1.14
C LYS A 198 20.06 -18.60 2.64
N ASP A 199 20.48 -17.42 3.02
CA ASP A 199 20.50 -17.04 4.43
C ASP A 199 19.08 -16.90 4.99
N PHE A 200 18.15 -16.41 4.16
CA PHE A 200 16.74 -16.33 4.51
C PHE A 200 16.13 -17.74 4.73
N GLU A 201 16.42 -18.70 3.84
CA GLU A 201 16.02 -20.11 4.01
C GLU A 201 16.55 -20.68 5.33
N LYS A 202 17.85 -20.46 5.63
CA LYS A 202 18.45 -20.90 6.89
C LYS A 202 17.73 -20.32 8.11
N GLN A 203 17.47 -19.03 8.12
CA GLN A 203 16.72 -18.38 9.20
C GLN A 203 15.29 -18.93 9.38
N CYS A 204 14.60 -19.26 8.27
CA CYS A 204 13.27 -19.87 8.33
C CYS A 204 13.32 -21.27 8.97
N ARG A 205 14.28 -22.10 8.60
CA ARG A 205 14.46 -23.44 9.17
C ARG A 205 14.81 -23.39 10.67
N GLU A 206 15.67 -22.49 11.09
CA GLU A 206 16.05 -22.31 12.50
C GLU A 206 14.85 -21.89 13.37
N LYS A 207 13.94 -21.08 12.84
CA LYS A 207 12.70 -20.69 13.53
C LYS A 207 11.69 -21.81 13.65
N GLN A 208 11.60 -22.69 12.66
CA GLN A 208 10.69 -23.85 12.67
C GLN A 208 11.19 -24.98 13.57
N GLY A 209 12.51 -25.09 13.81
CA GLY A 209 13.12 -26.11 14.69
C GLY A 209 13.09 -25.77 16.18
N ASN A 210 12.79 -24.51 16.55
CA ASN A 210 12.76 -24.02 17.93
C ASN A 210 11.32 -23.80 18.48
N GLY A 211 10.30 -24.25 17.79
CA GLY A 211 8.89 -24.22 18.20
C GLY A 211 8.33 -25.64 18.31
#